data_20df8d5b6525269517e746bfd51233c6
#
_entry.id   20df8d5b6525269517e746bfd51233c6
#
_cell.length_a   1.000
_cell.length_b   1.000
_cell.length_c   1.000
_cell.angle_alpha   90.00
_cell.angle_beta   90.00
_cell.angle_gamma   90.00
#
_symmetry.space_group_name_H-M   'P 1'
#
loop_
_entity.id
_entity.type
_entity.pdbx_description
1 polymer ?
#
loop_
_entity_poly.entity_id
_entity_poly.type
_entity_poly.pdbx_seq_one_letter_code
_entity_poly.pdbx_strand_id
1 'polypeptide(L)'
;MLHLLGGVDRPTSGKVFIDGKDIYSLNDDNLAIFRRRQIGLIYQFYNLIPILNVRENITLPCDLDGQKVDEKRLDELIKTLGLEKREKHLPNQLSGGQQQRVSIGRAMINNPALMLADEPTGNLDSKASDEIISLLKLSNKKFNQTVVIITHDLEIAKEAERVITIEDGKIIKDEKNFVQ
;
A
#
# COMPACT_ATOMS: atom_id res chain seq x y z
N MET A 1 -14.42 4.89 1.47
CA MET A 1 -14.27 3.42 1.28
C MET A 1 -12.90 2.92 1.76
N LEU A 2 -11.79 3.52 1.34
CA LEU A 2 -10.44 3.08 1.75
C LEU A 2 -10.26 3.01 3.28
N HIS A 3 -10.70 4.02 4.01
CA HIS A 3 -10.62 4.04 5.48
C HIS A 3 -11.41 2.90 6.13
N LEU A 4 -12.54 2.51 5.55
CA LEU A 4 -13.33 1.36 6.03
C LEU A 4 -12.61 0.03 5.73
N LEU A 5 -12.06 -0.15 4.53
CA LEU A 5 -11.27 -1.33 4.20
C LEU A 5 -9.98 -1.39 5.01
N GLY A 6 -9.40 -0.23 5.30
CA GLY A 6 -8.16 -0.10 6.07
C GLY A 6 -8.31 -0.19 7.59
N GLY A 7 -9.53 -0.34 8.11
CA GLY A 7 -9.77 -0.38 9.56
C GLY A 7 -9.44 0.95 10.26
N VAL A 8 -9.48 2.07 9.54
CA VAL A 8 -9.24 3.41 10.10
C VAL A 8 -10.53 3.99 10.67
N ASP A 9 -11.65 3.83 9.94
CA ASP A 9 -12.99 4.24 10.34
C ASP A 9 -13.89 3.01 10.51
N ARG A 10 -14.84 3.06 11.45
CA ARG A 10 -15.83 2.00 11.63
C ARG A 10 -17.06 2.24 10.76
N PRO A 11 -17.58 1.19 10.06
CA PRO A 11 -18.81 1.33 9.29
C PRO A 11 -20.03 1.45 10.21
N THR A 12 -21.05 2.19 9.78
CA THR A 12 -22.35 2.24 10.47
C THR A 12 -23.05 0.87 10.47
N SER A 13 -22.82 0.10 9.39
CA SER A 13 -23.34 -1.26 9.24
C SER A 13 -22.48 -2.03 8.24
N GLY A 14 -22.62 -3.36 8.23
CA GLY A 14 -21.85 -4.24 7.37
C GLY A 14 -20.56 -4.74 8.04
N LYS A 15 -19.80 -5.54 7.31
CA LYS A 15 -18.58 -6.23 7.78
C LYS A 15 -17.49 -6.14 6.73
N VAL A 16 -16.25 -6.16 7.17
CA VAL A 16 -15.08 -6.27 6.29
C VAL A 16 -14.28 -7.49 6.71
N PHE A 17 -14.07 -8.39 5.77
CA PHE A 17 -13.27 -9.60 5.98
C PHE A 17 -11.93 -9.46 5.25
N ILE A 18 -10.84 -9.63 6.00
CA ILE A 18 -9.48 -9.69 5.45
C ILE A 18 -8.88 -11.00 5.91
N ASP A 19 -8.44 -11.81 4.98
CA ASP A 19 -7.92 -13.17 5.23
C ASP A 19 -8.87 -14.00 6.12
N GLY A 20 -10.18 -13.95 5.80
CA GLY A 20 -11.26 -14.67 6.51
C GLY A 20 -11.64 -14.09 7.88
N LYS A 21 -11.00 -13.03 8.35
CA LYS A 21 -11.26 -12.41 9.65
C LYS A 21 -12.12 -11.15 9.52
N ASP A 22 -13.25 -11.10 10.24
CA ASP A 22 -14.02 -9.86 10.40
C ASP A 22 -13.23 -8.87 11.25
N ILE A 23 -12.68 -7.83 10.61
CA ILE A 23 -11.78 -6.88 11.28
C ILE A 23 -12.52 -6.01 12.31
N TYR A 24 -13.83 -5.81 12.14
CA TYR A 24 -14.65 -5.01 13.05
C TYR A 24 -15.24 -5.77 14.22
N SER A 25 -15.00 -7.09 14.28
CA SER A 25 -15.21 -7.89 15.51
C SER A 25 -14.08 -7.66 16.54
N LEU A 26 -12.97 -7.02 16.15
CA LEU A 26 -11.84 -6.71 17.01
C LEU A 26 -12.11 -5.45 17.84
N ASN A 27 -11.57 -5.41 19.07
CA ASN A 27 -11.45 -4.16 19.83
C ASN A 27 -10.38 -3.25 19.18
N ASP A 28 -10.30 -1.98 19.60
CA ASP A 28 -9.46 -0.98 18.95
C ASP A 28 -7.96 -1.32 19.01
N ASP A 29 -7.47 -1.89 20.13
CA ASP A 29 -6.06 -2.30 20.25
C ASP A 29 -5.72 -3.43 19.28
N ASN A 30 -6.55 -4.47 19.24
CA ASN A 30 -6.37 -5.60 18.35
C ASN A 30 -6.55 -5.20 16.87
N LEU A 31 -7.45 -4.26 16.56
CA LEU A 31 -7.62 -3.72 15.22
C LEU A 31 -6.38 -2.92 14.80
N ALA A 32 -5.79 -2.14 15.71
CA ALA A 32 -4.55 -1.40 15.45
C ALA A 32 -3.37 -2.35 15.16
N ILE A 33 -3.24 -3.44 15.92
CA ILE A 33 -2.23 -4.48 15.69
C ILE A 33 -2.51 -5.18 14.36
N PHE A 34 -3.76 -5.57 14.09
CA PHE A 34 -4.15 -6.22 12.84
C PHE A 34 -3.82 -5.34 11.64
N ARG A 35 -4.20 -4.05 11.68
CA ARG A 35 -3.91 -3.06 10.63
C ARG A 35 -2.42 -2.97 10.35
N ARG A 36 -1.59 -2.84 11.37
CA ARG A 36 -0.13 -2.74 11.24
C ARG A 36 0.49 -3.97 10.56
N ARG A 37 -0.07 -5.16 10.80
CA ARG A 37 0.47 -6.42 10.31
C ARG A 37 -0.10 -6.88 8.98
N GLN A 38 -1.38 -6.60 8.73
CA GLN A 38 -2.13 -7.20 7.63
C GLN A 38 -2.57 -6.22 6.55
N ILE A 39 -2.38 -4.91 6.78
CA ILE A 39 -2.83 -3.87 5.84
C ILE A 39 -1.66 -2.93 5.54
N GLY A 40 -1.28 -2.85 4.26
CA GLY A 40 -0.35 -1.84 3.76
C GLY A 40 -1.12 -0.65 3.21
N LEU A 41 -0.79 0.56 3.68
CA LEU A 41 -1.41 1.80 3.23
C LEU A 41 -0.41 2.64 2.44
N ILE A 42 -0.81 3.03 1.23
CA ILE A 42 -0.05 3.89 0.33
C ILE A 42 -0.92 5.10 0.00
N TYR A 43 -0.40 6.29 0.23
CA TYR A 43 -1.12 7.55 0.01
C TYR A 43 -0.52 8.35 -1.14
N GLN A 44 -1.30 9.25 -1.70
CA GLN A 44 -0.87 10.20 -2.72
C GLN A 44 0.29 11.09 -2.21
N PHE A 45 0.20 11.58 -0.97
CA PHE A 45 1.31 12.21 -0.27
C PHE A 45 2.05 11.13 0.51
N TYR A 46 3.27 10.89 0.19
CA TYR A 46 4.11 9.75 0.64
C TYR A 46 4.13 9.50 2.16
N ASN A 47 3.83 10.53 2.96
CA ASN A 47 3.73 10.50 4.43
C ASN A 47 4.98 9.84 5.07
N LEU A 48 6.15 10.12 4.52
CA LEU A 48 7.42 9.69 5.10
C LEU A 48 7.75 10.53 6.33
N ILE A 49 8.37 9.90 7.31
CA ILE A 49 8.89 10.60 8.49
C ILE A 49 10.17 11.33 8.08
N PRO A 50 10.21 12.68 8.14
CA PRO A 50 11.29 13.46 7.53
C PRO A 50 12.67 13.24 8.13
N ILE A 51 12.75 12.86 9.39
CA ILE A 51 14.00 12.63 10.14
C ILE A 51 14.52 11.20 10.01
N LEU A 52 13.72 10.28 9.42
CA LEU A 52 14.09 8.90 9.17
C LEU A 52 14.60 8.75 7.74
N ASN A 53 15.68 7.99 7.57
CA ASN A 53 16.18 7.63 6.25
C ASN A 53 15.27 6.61 5.54
N VAL A 54 15.63 6.19 4.32
CA VAL A 54 14.86 5.22 3.52
C VAL A 54 14.65 3.92 4.30
N ARG A 55 15.73 3.34 4.84
CA ARG A 55 15.67 2.06 5.56
C ARG A 55 14.78 2.15 6.78
N GLU A 56 14.96 3.18 7.59
CA GLU A 56 14.16 3.44 8.79
C GLU A 56 12.68 3.72 8.49
N ASN A 57 12.37 4.45 7.43
CA ASN A 57 10.98 4.63 6.99
C ASN A 57 10.33 3.31 6.59
N ILE A 58 11.06 2.43 5.89
CA ILE A 58 10.55 1.11 5.48
C ILE A 58 10.32 0.21 6.70
N THR A 59 11.23 0.19 7.68
CA THR A 59 11.14 -0.67 8.87
C THR A 59 10.20 -0.16 9.95
N LEU A 60 9.75 1.07 9.86
CA LEU A 60 8.91 1.71 10.89
C LEU A 60 7.73 0.86 11.39
N PRO A 61 6.97 0.12 10.55
CA PRO A 61 5.90 -0.75 11.04
C PRO A 61 6.40 -1.90 11.92
N CYS A 62 7.59 -2.44 11.65
CA CYS A 62 8.22 -3.49 12.47
C CYS A 62 8.62 -2.91 13.83
N ASP A 63 9.25 -1.72 13.83
CA ASP A 63 9.71 -1.05 15.04
C ASP A 63 8.53 -0.69 15.97
N LEU A 64 7.42 -0.19 15.39
CA LEU A 64 6.18 0.10 16.14
C LEU A 64 5.50 -1.16 16.69
N ASP A 65 5.76 -2.32 16.10
CA ASP A 65 5.23 -3.62 16.57
C ASP A 65 6.17 -4.34 17.53
N GLY A 66 7.35 -3.77 17.80
CA GLY A 66 8.39 -4.38 18.63
C GLY A 66 8.97 -5.66 18.01
N GLN A 67 8.84 -5.85 16.72
CA GLN A 67 9.34 -7.02 16.00
C GLN A 67 10.74 -6.75 15.44
N LYS A 68 11.57 -7.79 15.45
CA LYS A 68 12.85 -7.73 14.74
C LYS A 68 12.60 -7.69 13.24
N VAL A 69 13.32 -6.81 12.57
CA VAL A 69 13.30 -6.73 11.10
C VAL A 69 13.96 -7.97 10.52
N ASP A 70 13.32 -8.60 9.54
CA ASP A 70 13.99 -9.59 8.69
C ASP A 70 14.88 -8.86 7.68
N GLU A 71 16.17 -8.81 7.98
CA GLU A 71 17.17 -8.09 7.17
C GLU A 71 17.25 -8.61 5.74
N LYS A 72 17.11 -9.92 5.52
CA LYS A 72 17.12 -10.49 4.16
C LYS A 72 15.94 -9.99 3.34
N ARG A 73 14.75 -10.00 3.95
CA ARG A 73 13.55 -9.48 3.32
C ARG A 73 13.66 -7.97 3.04
N LEU A 74 14.20 -7.22 3.98
CA LEU A 74 14.40 -5.78 3.81
C LEU A 74 15.35 -5.48 2.64
N ASP A 75 16.48 -6.19 2.56
CA ASP A 75 17.45 -6.01 1.47
C ASP A 75 16.85 -6.41 0.10
N GLU A 76 16.10 -7.52 0.04
CA GLU A 76 15.37 -7.91 -1.18
C GLU A 76 14.33 -6.86 -1.58
N LEU A 77 13.62 -6.29 -0.61
CA LEU A 77 12.62 -5.26 -0.86
C LEU A 77 13.26 -3.97 -1.37
N ILE A 78 14.32 -3.49 -0.73
CA ILE A 78 15.09 -2.32 -1.14
C ILE A 78 15.62 -2.50 -2.58
N LYS A 79 16.12 -3.68 -2.90
CA LYS A 79 16.58 -4.02 -4.25
C LYS A 79 15.42 -4.00 -5.26
N THR A 80 14.29 -4.61 -4.92
CA THR A 80 13.09 -4.64 -5.78
C THR A 80 12.59 -3.23 -6.07
N LEU A 81 12.70 -2.33 -5.10
CA LEU A 81 12.31 -0.93 -5.21
C LEU A 81 13.37 -0.04 -5.91
N GLY A 82 14.57 -0.58 -6.21
CA GLY A 82 15.68 0.17 -6.82
C GLY A 82 16.23 1.28 -5.93
N LEU A 83 16.28 1.03 -4.60
CA LEU A 83 16.67 2.01 -3.59
C LEU A 83 18.03 1.72 -2.94
N GLU A 84 18.81 0.73 -3.42
CA GLU A 84 20.08 0.28 -2.80
C GLU A 84 21.09 1.42 -2.61
N LYS A 85 21.14 2.33 -3.58
CA LYS A 85 22.05 3.49 -3.52
C LYS A 85 21.50 4.65 -2.69
N ARG A 86 20.32 4.50 -2.11
CA ARG A 86 19.57 5.55 -1.41
C ARG A 86 19.18 5.19 0.03
N GLU A 87 19.54 4.02 0.53
CA GLU A 87 19.12 3.50 1.84
C GLU A 87 19.30 4.48 3.00
N LYS A 88 20.38 5.28 2.97
CA LYS A 88 20.73 6.25 4.01
C LYS A 88 20.24 7.67 3.72
N HIS A 89 19.53 7.90 2.60
CA HIS A 89 19.05 9.23 2.25
C HIS A 89 17.79 9.56 3.06
N LEU A 90 17.67 10.85 3.41
CA LEU A 90 16.45 11.39 3.99
C LEU A 90 15.42 11.70 2.90
N PRO A 91 14.12 11.78 3.23
CA PRO A 91 13.06 12.05 2.25
C PRO A 91 13.29 13.28 1.37
N ASN A 92 13.84 14.36 1.92
CA ASN A 92 14.13 15.59 1.18
C ASN A 92 15.29 15.47 0.16
N GLN A 93 16.01 14.35 0.15
CA GLN A 93 17.09 14.03 -0.78
C GLN A 93 16.62 13.10 -1.92
N LEU A 94 15.32 12.77 -1.95
CA LEU A 94 14.71 11.82 -2.87
C LEU A 94 13.77 12.53 -3.84
N SER A 95 13.71 12.04 -5.10
CA SER A 95 12.67 12.45 -6.03
C SER A 95 11.30 11.94 -5.57
N GLY A 96 10.19 12.52 -6.11
CA GLY A 96 8.84 12.09 -5.80
C GLY A 96 8.61 10.58 -6.02
N GLY A 97 9.06 10.05 -7.16
CA GLY A 97 8.98 8.61 -7.45
C GLY A 97 9.79 7.75 -6.47
N GLN A 98 10.96 8.24 -6.02
CA GLN A 98 11.74 7.54 -5.00
C GLN A 98 11.04 7.56 -3.64
N GLN A 99 10.45 8.69 -3.24
CA GLN A 99 9.67 8.79 -2.00
C GLN A 99 8.46 7.84 -2.04
N GLN A 100 7.76 7.77 -3.19
CA GLN A 100 6.66 6.83 -3.35
C GLN A 100 7.10 5.37 -3.23
N ARG A 101 8.26 5.01 -3.80
CA ARG A 101 8.83 3.66 -3.63
C ARG A 101 9.17 3.35 -2.17
N VAL A 102 9.64 4.33 -1.39
CA VAL A 102 9.85 4.16 0.06
C VAL A 102 8.51 3.93 0.77
N SER A 103 7.46 4.69 0.44
CA SER A 103 6.12 4.51 0.98
C SER A 103 5.57 3.10 0.67
N ILE A 104 5.76 2.61 -0.56
CA ILE A 104 5.41 1.24 -0.96
C ILE A 104 6.21 0.21 -0.15
N GLY A 105 7.51 0.41 0.00
CA GLY A 105 8.36 -0.47 0.81
C GLY A 105 7.89 -0.57 2.26
N ARG A 106 7.55 0.56 2.86
CA ARG A 106 6.96 0.61 4.20
C ARG A 106 5.64 -0.16 4.28
N ALA A 107 4.80 -0.05 3.26
CA ALA A 107 3.54 -0.79 3.21
C ALA A 107 3.75 -2.31 3.05
N MET A 108 4.83 -2.74 2.38
CA MET A 108 5.12 -4.14 2.03
C MET A 108 5.93 -4.90 3.08
N ILE A 109 6.62 -4.24 4.01
CA ILE A 109 7.63 -4.87 4.86
C ILE A 109 7.06 -6.03 5.70
N ASN A 110 5.85 -5.90 6.21
CA ASN A 110 5.17 -6.91 7.02
C ASN A 110 4.45 -7.99 6.19
N ASN A 111 4.60 -8.00 4.86
CA ASN A 111 3.88 -8.90 3.97
C ASN A 111 2.35 -8.90 4.19
N PRO A 112 1.69 -7.76 4.12
CA PRO A 112 0.26 -7.65 4.43
C PRO A 112 -0.59 -8.46 3.45
N ALA A 113 -1.74 -8.93 3.90
CA ALA A 113 -2.72 -9.59 3.05
C ALA A 113 -3.40 -8.60 2.08
N LEU A 114 -3.53 -7.34 2.50
CA LEU A 114 -4.20 -6.29 1.73
C LEU A 114 -3.31 -5.05 1.61
N MET A 115 -3.11 -4.61 0.36
CA MET A 115 -2.50 -3.33 0.02
C MET A 115 -3.58 -2.36 -0.45
N LEU A 116 -3.67 -1.20 0.17
CA LEU A 116 -4.61 -0.13 -0.17
C LEU A 116 -3.81 1.08 -0.67
N ALA A 117 -4.04 1.49 -1.90
CA ALA A 117 -3.36 2.63 -2.51
C ALA A 117 -4.37 3.72 -2.90
N ASP A 118 -4.19 4.92 -2.36
CA ASP A 118 -5.01 6.09 -2.63
C ASP A 118 -4.25 7.03 -3.55
N GLU A 119 -4.67 7.11 -4.82
CA GLU A 119 -4.03 7.91 -5.87
C GLU A 119 -2.49 7.77 -5.87
N PRO A 120 -1.95 6.52 -5.95
CA PRO A 120 -0.52 6.28 -5.71
C PRO A 120 0.41 6.93 -6.72
N THR A 121 -0.13 7.45 -7.83
CA THR A 121 0.60 8.08 -8.94
C THR A 121 0.26 9.55 -9.14
N GLY A 122 -0.69 10.10 -8.37
CA GLY A 122 -1.25 11.43 -8.59
C GLY A 122 -0.25 12.61 -8.54
N ASN A 123 0.95 12.42 -7.98
CA ASN A 123 2.01 13.43 -7.89
C ASN A 123 3.26 13.06 -8.72
N LEU A 124 3.13 12.14 -9.68
CA LEU A 124 4.25 11.59 -10.45
C LEU A 124 4.12 11.91 -11.94
N ASP A 125 5.24 11.94 -12.63
CA ASP A 125 5.25 11.94 -14.10
C ASP A 125 4.84 10.56 -14.65
N SER A 126 4.50 10.48 -15.93
CA SER A 126 4.00 9.25 -16.57
C SER A 126 4.95 8.08 -16.40
N LYS A 127 6.26 8.29 -16.55
CA LYS A 127 7.27 7.24 -16.42
C LYS A 127 7.34 6.68 -15.00
N ALA A 128 7.36 7.56 -14.01
CA ALA A 128 7.35 7.15 -12.61
C ALA A 128 6.03 6.46 -12.24
N SER A 129 4.91 6.90 -12.81
CA SER A 129 3.60 6.26 -12.64
C SER A 129 3.60 4.81 -13.12
N ASP A 130 4.09 4.55 -14.33
CA ASP A 130 4.20 3.20 -14.90
C ASP A 130 5.07 2.29 -14.03
N GLU A 131 6.19 2.82 -13.51
CA GLU A 131 7.07 2.09 -12.62
C GLU A 131 6.38 1.73 -11.30
N ILE A 132 5.60 2.63 -10.71
CA ILE A 132 4.83 2.39 -9.48
C ILE A 132 3.72 1.34 -9.71
N ILE A 133 2.96 1.43 -10.78
CA ILE A 133 1.93 0.43 -11.10
C ILE A 133 2.56 -0.95 -11.34
N SER A 134 3.69 -1.01 -12.03
CA SER A 134 4.44 -2.25 -12.23
C SER A 134 4.90 -2.86 -10.91
N LEU A 135 5.36 -2.06 -9.95
CA LEU A 135 5.71 -2.53 -8.59
C LEU A 135 4.51 -3.09 -7.83
N LEU A 136 3.34 -2.45 -7.91
CA LEU A 136 2.12 -2.92 -7.26
C LEU A 136 1.63 -4.24 -7.90
N LYS A 137 1.69 -4.37 -9.22
CA LYS A 137 1.40 -5.63 -9.92
C LYS A 137 2.38 -6.75 -9.53
N LEU A 138 3.67 -6.43 -9.42
CA LEU A 138 4.67 -7.39 -8.96
C LEU A 138 4.37 -7.85 -7.54
N SER A 139 3.97 -6.94 -6.65
CA SER A 139 3.54 -7.26 -5.28
C SER A 139 2.36 -8.24 -5.27
N ASN A 140 1.31 -7.95 -6.04
CA ASN A 140 0.17 -8.84 -6.18
C ASN A 140 0.59 -10.26 -6.63
N LYS A 141 1.36 -10.36 -7.73
CA LYS A 141 1.75 -11.65 -8.31
C LYS A 141 2.76 -12.43 -7.46
N LYS A 142 3.82 -11.75 -6.97
CA LYS A 142 4.93 -12.41 -6.27
C LYS A 142 4.58 -12.81 -4.83
N PHE A 143 3.79 -11.98 -4.15
CA PHE A 143 3.50 -12.16 -2.73
C PHE A 143 2.03 -12.57 -2.47
N ASN A 144 1.25 -12.81 -3.53
CA ASN A 144 -0.17 -13.20 -3.46
C ASN A 144 -1.00 -12.24 -2.59
N GLN A 145 -0.72 -10.93 -2.71
CA GLN A 145 -1.40 -9.88 -1.96
C GLN A 145 -2.60 -9.35 -2.73
N THR A 146 -3.69 -9.07 -2.05
CA THR A 146 -4.78 -8.30 -2.66
C THR A 146 -4.35 -6.83 -2.73
N VAL A 147 -4.41 -6.24 -3.92
CA VAL A 147 -4.09 -4.81 -4.14
C VAL A 147 -5.36 -4.09 -4.56
N VAL A 148 -5.75 -3.07 -3.80
CA VAL A 148 -6.88 -2.19 -4.11
C VAL A 148 -6.32 -0.79 -4.37
N ILE A 149 -6.55 -0.27 -5.57
CA ILE A 149 -6.13 1.08 -5.98
C ILE A 149 -7.38 1.95 -6.11
N ILE A 150 -7.39 3.11 -5.49
CA ILE A 150 -8.36 4.16 -5.74
C ILE A 150 -7.70 5.14 -6.68
N THR A 151 -8.33 5.39 -7.82
CA THR A 151 -7.83 6.32 -8.82
C THR A 151 -8.97 6.87 -9.66
N HIS A 152 -8.79 8.06 -10.19
CA HIS A 152 -9.62 8.64 -11.24
C HIS A 152 -9.01 8.45 -12.63
N ASP A 153 -7.83 7.86 -12.74
CA ASP A 153 -7.14 7.56 -14.00
C ASP A 153 -7.67 6.24 -14.58
N LEU A 154 -8.36 6.37 -15.74
CA LEU A 154 -8.96 5.23 -16.43
C LEU A 154 -7.92 4.27 -17.02
N GLU A 155 -6.72 4.75 -17.36
CA GLU A 155 -5.67 3.87 -17.89
C GLU A 155 -5.14 2.96 -16.79
N ILE A 156 -4.96 3.49 -15.58
CA ILE A 156 -4.60 2.68 -14.41
C ILE A 156 -5.72 1.68 -14.07
N ALA A 157 -6.99 2.13 -14.14
CA ALA A 157 -8.12 1.24 -13.85
C ALA A 157 -8.19 0.04 -14.81
N LYS A 158 -7.84 0.21 -16.09
CA LYS A 158 -7.80 -0.88 -17.10
C LYS A 158 -6.75 -1.96 -16.76
N GLU A 159 -5.73 -1.61 -15.99
CA GLU A 159 -4.66 -2.53 -15.60
C GLU A 159 -5.08 -3.51 -14.47
N ALA A 160 -6.23 -3.27 -13.82
CA ALA A 160 -6.75 -4.09 -12.74
C ALA A 160 -7.59 -5.27 -13.26
N GLU A 161 -7.58 -6.39 -12.54
CA GLU A 161 -8.42 -7.57 -12.84
C GLU A 161 -9.91 -7.31 -12.62
N ARG A 162 -10.25 -6.33 -11.78
CA ARG A 162 -11.63 -5.92 -11.47
C ARG A 162 -11.69 -4.43 -11.22
N VAL A 163 -12.68 -3.78 -11.83
CA VAL A 163 -12.94 -2.34 -11.67
C VAL A 163 -14.31 -2.13 -11.05
N ILE A 164 -14.34 -1.38 -9.96
CA ILE A 164 -15.57 -0.98 -9.27
C ILE A 164 -15.72 0.53 -9.40
N THR A 165 -16.76 0.98 -10.07
CA THR A 165 -17.07 2.41 -10.20
C THR A 165 -18.02 2.84 -9.10
N ILE A 166 -17.65 3.90 -8.39
CA ILE A 166 -18.43 4.45 -7.28
C ILE A 166 -18.78 5.89 -7.60
N GLU A 167 -20.06 6.23 -7.49
CA GLU A 167 -20.60 7.57 -7.66
C GLU A 167 -21.58 7.85 -6.52
N ASP A 168 -21.48 9.03 -5.88
CA ASP A 168 -22.27 9.43 -4.72
C ASP A 168 -22.35 8.37 -3.60
N GLY A 169 -21.22 7.68 -3.37
CA GLY A 169 -21.11 6.64 -2.34
C GLY A 169 -21.78 5.32 -2.68
N LYS A 170 -22.27 5.14 -3.91
CA LYS A 170 -22.92 3.92 -4.38
C LYS A 170 -22.09 3.24 -5.47
N ILE A 171 -22.06 1.92 -5.46
CA ILE A 171 -21.49 1.14 -6.56
C ILE A 171 -22.46 1.22 -7.74
N ILE A 172 -22.01 1.81 -8.85
CA ILE A 172 -22.79 1.91 -10.08
C ILE A 172 -22.34 0.91 -11.15
N LYS A 173 -21.09 0.42 -11.04
CA LYS A 173 -20.54 -0.55 -11.98
C LYS A 173 -19.54 -1.46 -11.27
N ASP A 174 -19.52 -2.74 -11.66
CA ASP A 174 -18.62 -3.77 -11.16
C ASP A 174 -18.26 -4.70 -12.33
N GLU A 175 -17.03 -4.58 -12.83
CA GLU A 175 -16.58 -5.26 -14.04
C GLU A 175 -15.30 -6.05 -13.77
N LYS A 176 -15.21 -7.26 -14.34
CA LYS A 176 -13.98 -8.03 -14.40
C LYS A 176 -13.29 -7.77 -15.72
N ASN A 177 -12.04 -7.34 -15.66
CA ASN A 177 -11.19 -7.26 -16.83
C ASN A 177 -10.49 -8.60 -17.03
N PHE A 178 -10.50 -9.10 -18.26
CA PHE A 178 -9.64 -10.22 -18.63
C PHE A 178 -8.27 -9.64 -18.97
N VAL A 179 -7.46 -9.42 -17.94
CA VAL A 179 -6.05 -9.02 -18.11
C VAL A 179 -5.31 -10.25 -18.65
N GLN A 180 -4.77 -10.14 -19.87
CA GLN A 180 -3.95 -11.18 -20.51
C GLN A 180 -2.54 -11.22 -19.92
#